data_9ce3658a080e13bc3c1af4613fb82826
#
_entry.id   9ce3658a080e13bc3c1af4613fb82826
#
_cell.length_a   1.000
_cell.length_b   1.000
_cell.length_c   1.000
_cell.angle_alpha   90.00
_cell.angle_beta   90.00
_cell.angle_gamma   90.00
#
_symmetry.space_group_name_H-M   'P 1'
#
loop_
_entity.id
_entity.type
_entity.pdbx_description
1 polymer ?
#
loop_
_entity_poly.entity_id
_entity_poly.type
_entity_poly.pdbx_seq_one_letter_code
_entity_poly.pdbx_strand_id
1 'polypeptide(L)'
;MMATYIFLGDSLTHGYGVPEGQGWVELLAHDLAFKGSCMENHGIDGDTLQGMYNRLERILSAQVRAPEPYKSSGLAEGNASKTASILCLLGGTNDILMGRSADYCFKKLQGLVGLWEDSLGMDRVDLISQGRGLVVALLPPLDYDPFDQNPILEAYNAKIRSYAENRGLALIDFYTPLKEASDFGLVVYEGDVHPNSLGYKIMYQAAKELLLSL
;
A
#
# COMPACT_ATOMS: atom_id res chain seq x y z
N MET A 1 3.23 0.47 19.59
CA MET A 1 2.06 1.40 19.61
C MET A 1 0.98 0.76 18.74
N MET A 2 -0.29 0.75 19.16
CA MET A 2 -1.36 0.23 18.29
C MET A 2 -1.60 1.20 17.15
N ALA A 3 -1.54 0.73 15.90
CA ALA A 3 -1.77 1.52 14.69
C ALA A 3 -2.79 0.84 13.80
N THR A 4 -3.50 1.62 13.00
CA THR A 4 -4.32 1.12 11.88
C THR A 4 -3.53 1.31 10.60
N TYR A 5 -3.27 0.23 9.91
CA TYR A 5 -2.64 0.23 8.58
C TYR A 5 -3.73 0.03 7.53
N ILE A 6 -3.82 0.96 6.60
CA ILE A 6 -4.79 0.95 5.49
C ILE A 6 -4.01 0.62 4.22
N PHE A 7 -4.13 -0.60 3.72
CA PHE A 7 -3.46 -1.03 2.49
C PHE A 7 -4.38 -0.82 1.30
N LEU A 8 -4.16 0.27 0.57
CA LEU A 8 -4.96 0.63 -0.59
C LEU A 8 -4.23 0.23 -1.87
N GLY A 9 -4.87 -0.60 -2.69
CA GLY A 9 -4.27 -1.11 -3.92
C GLY A 9 -5.22 -1.91 -4.80
N ASP A 10 -4.62 -2.66 -5.70
CA ASP A 10 -5.26 -3.53 -6.68
C ASP A 10 -5.22 -5.02 -6.26
N SER A 11 -5.20 -5.94 -7.23
CA SER A 11 -5.09 -7.39 -7.01
C SER A 11 -3.82 -7.80 -6.26
N LEU A 12 -2.71 -7.06 -6.43
CA LEU A 12 -1.46 -7.32 -5.73
C LEU A 12 -1.58 -7.04 -4.22
N THR A 13 -2.41 -6.09 -3.84
CA THR A 13 -2.73 -5.81 -2.42
C THR A 13 -3.76 -6.78 -1.89
N HIS A 14 -4.77 -7.14 -2.70
CA HIS A 14 -5.79 -8.11 -2.34
C HIS A 14 -5.19 -9.49 -1.99
N GLY A 15 -4.14 -9.91 -2.69
CA GLY A 15 -3.57 -11.26 -2.58
C GLY A 15 -4.18 -12.21 -3.61
N TYR A 16 -4.51 -11.70 -4.81
CA TYR A 16 -5.10 -12.52 -5.87
C TYR A 16 -4.19 -13.67 -6.28
N GLY A 17 -4.80 -14.83 -6.57
CA GLY A 17 -4.11 -16.01 -7.09
C GLY A 17 -3.58 -16.97 -6.02
N VAL A 18 -3.68 -16.63 -4.72
CA VAL A 18 -3.26 -17.52 -3.64
C VAL A 18 -4.40 -17.83 -2.68
N PRO A 19 -4.33 -18.95 -1.92
CA PRO A 19 -5.30 -19.25 -0.87
C PRO A 19 -5.39 -18.14 0.19
N GLU A 20 -6.56 -18.02 0.81
CA GLU A 20 -6.80 -17.11 1.94
C GLU A 20 -5.71 -17.27 3.02
N GLY A 21 -5.21 -16.18 3.56
CA GLY A 21 -4.13 -16.14 4.54
C GLY A 21 -2.73 -16.14 3.95
N GLN A 22 -2.56 -16.20 2.63
CA GLN A 22 -1.26 -16.22 1.96
C GLN A 22 -0.91 -14.94 1.20
N GLY A 23 -1.82 -13.99 1.08
CA GLY A 23 -1.53 -12.64 0.60
C GLY A 23 -0.62 -11.90 1.59
N TRP A 24 0.23 -11.00 1.10
CA TRP A 24 1.21 -10.31 1.95
C TRP A 24 0.59 -9.45 3.07
N VAL A 25 -0.58 -8.86 2.84
CA VAL A 25 -1.33 -8.10 3.86
C VAL A 25 -1.88 -9.03 4.93
N GLU A 26 -2.40 -10.20 4.54
CA GLU A 26 -2.91 -11.20 5.48
C GLU A 26 -1.79 -11.82 6.31
N LEU A 27 -0.61 -12.06 5.71
CA LEU A 27 0.58 -12.51 6.43
C LEU A 27 1.01 -11.48 7.49
N LEU A 28 0.95 -10.18 7.18
CA LEU A 28 1.19 -9.11 8.18
C LEU A 28 0.14 -9.14 9.29
N ALA A 29 -1.15 -9.32 8.95
CA ALA A 29 -2.23 -9.37 9.93
C ALA A 29 -2.10 -10.53 10.94
N HIS A 30 -1.53 -11.64 10.50
CA HIS A 30 -1.28 -12.81 11.35
C HIS A 30 0.07 -12.78 12.09
N ASP A 31 0.94 -11.80 11.78
CA ASP A 31 2.25 -11.71 12.42
C ASP A 31 2.15 -11.13 13.85
N LEU A 32 2.72 -11.86 14.79
CA LEU A 32 2.76 -11.46 16.20
C LEU A 32 3.48 -10.12 16.44
N ALA A 33 4.39 -9.72 15.54
CA ALA A 33 5.08 -8.43 15.62
C ALA A 33 4.10 -7.24 15.52
N PHE A 34 2.94 -7.43 14.88
CA PHE A 34 1.89 -6.42 14.74
C PHE A 34 0.69 -6.65 15.66
N LYS A 35 0.83 -7.50 16.69
CA LYS A 35 -0.26 -7.80 17.62
C LYS A 35 -0.84 -6.52 18.23
N GLY A 36 -2.15 -6.37 18.08
CA GLY A 36 -2.90 -5.21 18.58
C GLY A 36 -3.02 -4.05 17.57
N SER A 37 -2.34 -4.12 16.43
CA SER A 37 -2.60 -3.23 15.29
C SER A 37 -3.75 -3.77 14.43
N CYS A 38 -4.42 -2.88 13.68
CA CYS A 38 -5.45 -3.23 12.71
C CYS A 38 -4.85 -3.17 11.30
N MET A 39 -5.03 -4.23 10.50
CA MET A 39 -4.60 -4.31 9.11
C MET A 39 -5.84 -4.33 8.22
N GLU A 40 -6.11 -3.22 7.53
CA GLU A 40 -7.26 -3.08 6.63
C GLU A 40 -6.81 -3.30 5.18
N ASN A 41 -7.19 -4.45 4.61
CA ASN A 41 -6.90 -4.74 3.20
C ASN A 41 -7.98 -4.12 2.31
N HIS A 42 -7.63 -3.07 1.61
CA HIS A 42 -8.44 -2.40 0.60
C HIS A 42 -7.92 -2.67 -0.82
N GLY A 43 -7.44 -3.88 -1.09
CA GLY A 43 -7.12 -4.35 -2.44
C GLY A 43 -8.37 -4.70 -3.23
N ILE A 44 -8.46 -4.29 -4.49
CA ILE A 44 -9.54 -4.68 -5.42
C ILE A 44 -8.94 -5.11 -6.74
N ASP A 45 -9.30 -6.31 -7.20
CA ASP A 45 -8.80 -6.86 -8.45
C ASP A 45 -9.11 -5.97 -9.64
N GLY A 46 -8.11 -5.74 -10.49
CA GLY A 46 -8.25 -4.92 -11.69
C GLY A 46 -8.37 -3.41 -11.45
N ASP A 47 -8.25 -2.94 -10.20
CA ASP A 47 -8.41 -1.51 -9.93
C ASP A 47 -7.26 -0.66 -10.46
N THR A 48 -7.59 0.56 -10.84
CA THR A 48 -6.66 1.57 -11.34
C THR A 48 -6.37 2.62 -10.28
N LEU A 49 -5.33 3.41 -10.48
CA LEU A 49 -5.03 4.55 -9.61
C LEU A 49 -6.20 5.54 -9.50
N GLN A 50 -7.01 5.70 -10.56
CA GLN A 50 -8.23 6.51 -10.48
C GLN A 50 -9.31 5.83 -9.63
N GLY A 51 -9.48 4.52 -9.74
CA GLY A 51 -10.41 3.77 -8.90
C GLY A 51 -10.00 3.82 -7.42
N MET A 52 -8.70 3.65 -7.15
CA MET A 52 -8.12 3.81 -5.80
C MET A 52 -8.39 5.22 -5.24
N TYR A 53 -8.24 6.28 -6.06
CA TYR A 53 -8.55 7.66 -5.65
C TYR A 53 -10.01 7.81 -5.20
N ASN A 54 -10.94 7.32 -6.02
CA ASN A 54 -12.36 7.39 -5.70
C ASN A 54 -12.73 6.59 -4.43
N ARG A 55 -12.02 5.50 -4.15
CA ARG A 55 -12.21 4.69 -2.94
C ARG A 55 -11.64 5.39 -1.70
N LEU A 56 -10.44 5.97 -1.82
CA LEU A 56 -9.83 6.72 -0.72
C LEU A 56 -10.75 7.89 -0.30
N GLU A 57 -11.29 8.62 -1.25
CA GLU A 57 -12.23 9.70 -1.00
C GLU A 57 -13.47 9.23 -0.20
N ARG A 58 -14.02 8.04 -0.53
CA ARG A 58 -15.14 7.45 0.21
C ARG A 58 -14.74 7.00 1.63
N ILE A 59 -13.57 6.36 1.77
CA ILE A 59 -13.04 5.92 3.08
C ILE A 59 -12.90 7.14 3.99
N LEU A 60 -12.27 8.20 3.52
CA LEU A 60 -12.08 9.44 4.28
C LEU A 60 -13.42 10.12 4.63
N SER A 61 -14.35 10.16 3.68
CA SER A 61 -15.69 10.74 3.92
C SER A 61 -16.51 9.93 4.94
N ALA A 62 -16.34 8.60 4.98
CA ALA A 62 -17.01 7.75 5.96
C ALA A 62 -16.44 7.95 7.38
N GLN A 63 -15.13 8.16 7.51
CA GLN A 63 -14.50 8.45 8.80
C GLN A 63 -14.95 9.79 9.40
N VAL A 64 -15.22 10.79 8.56
CA VAL A 64 -15.72 12.11 9.00
C VAL A 64 -17.19 12.04 9.47
N ARG A 65 -17.98 11.09 8.92
CA ARG A 65 -19.42 10.95 9.21
C ARG A 65 -19.73 9.98 10.35
N ALA A 66 -18.75 9.29 10.92
CA ALA A 66 -18.98 8.44 12.08
C ALA A 66 -19.51 9.33 13.23
N PRO A 67 -20.76 9.11 13.74
CA PRO A 67 -21.27 9.90 14.85
C PRO A 67 -20.35 9.68 16.05
N GLU A 68 -20.04 10.77 16.75
CA GLU A 68 -19.43 10.69 18.09
C GLU A 68 -20.21 9.61 18.89
N PRO A 69 -19.52 8.68 19.55
CA PRO A 69 -20.21 7.67 20.35
C PRO A 69 -21.09 8.39 21.35
N TYR A 70 -22.39 8.06 21.36
CA TYR A 70 -23.38 8.55 22.29
C TYR A 70 -22.80 8.49 23.70
N LYS A 71 -22.51 9.64 24.31
CA LYS A 71 -22.07 9.73 25.70
C LYS A 71 -23.23 9.30 26.60
N SER A 72 -23.32 8.01 26.90
CA SER A 72 -24.09 7.56 28.05
C SER A 72 -23.37 8.08 29.31
N SER A 73 -24.08 8.93 30.03
CA SER A 73 -23.63 9.53 31.29
C SER A 73 -23.06 8.48 32.26
N GLY A 74 -21.78 8.65 32.61
CA GLY A 74 -21.14 8.06 33.78
C GLY A 74 -20.33 6.80 33.49
N LEU A 75 -19.05 7.02 33.47
CA LEU A 75 -17.90 6.25 33.91
C LEU A 75 -16.77 6.25 32.87
N ALA A 76 -15.63 6.79 33.34
CA ALA A 76 -14.30 6.76 32.72
C ALA A 76 -14.13 7.50 31.39
N GLU A 77 -13.56 8.69 31.47
CA GLU A 77 -12.79 9.33 30.40
C GLU A 77 -11.60 8.40 30.04
N GLY A 78 -11.90 7.35 29.28
CA GLY A 78 -10.90 6.68 28.47
C GLY A 78 -10.61 7.63 27.31
N ASN A 79 -9.44 8.29 27.32
CA ASN A 79 -8.87 8.89 26.13
C ASN A 79 -9.02 7.85 25.01
N ALA A 80 -9.92 8.07 24.07
CA ALA A 80 -9.87 7.42 22.77
C ALA A 80 -8.54 7.90 22.17
N SER A 81 -7.49 7.16 22.45
CA SER A 81 -6.17 7.34 21.82
C SER A 81 -6.45 7.35 20.32
N LYS A 82 -6.28 8.50 19.68
CA LYS A 82 -6.30 8.59 18.22
C LYS A 82 -5.21 7.64 17.75
N THR A 83 -5.59 6.40 17.42
CA THR A 83 -4.66 5.41 16.84
C THR A 83 -4.10 6.02 15.57
N ALA A 84 -2.78 6.04 15.47
CA ALA A 84 -2.13 6.53 14.26
C ALA A 84 -2.62 5.67 13.08
N SER A 85 -3.09 6.33 12.03
CA SER A 85 -3.45 5.63 10.78
C SER A 85 -2.31 5.80 9.79
N ILE A 86 -1.89 4.70 9.18
CA ILE A 86 -0.80 4.66 8.20
C ILE A 86 -1.42 4.15 6.89
N LEU A 87 -1.40 4.99 5.85
CA LEU A 87 -1.82 4.60 4.52
C LEU A 87 -0.65 3.99 3.76
N CYS A 88 -0.83 2.79 3.23
CA CYS A 88 0.12 2.11 2.34
C CYS A 88 -0.48 2.04 0.93
N LEU A 89 0.22 2.62 -0.06
CA LEU A 89 -0.23 2.71 -1.45
C LEU A 89 0.58 1.78 -2.35
N LEU A 90 -0.09 0.84 -3.00
CA LEU A 90 0.47 -0.03 -4.04
C LEU A 90 -0.49 -0.07 -5.23
N GLY A 91 -0.13 0.53 -6.36
CA GLY A 91 -1.00 0.49 -7.54
C GLY A 91 -0.38 1.18 -8.75
N GLY A 92 -0.98 0.93 -9.91
CA GLY A 92 -0.54 1.42 -11.21
C GLY A 92 -0.26 0.30 -12.21
N THR A 93 -0.15 -0.95 -11.76
CA THR A 93 0.05 -2.10 -12.65
C THR A 93 -1.04 -2.16 -13.71
N ASN A 94 -2.31 -2.09 -13.33
CA ASN A 94 -3.43 -2.12 -14.28
C ASN A 94 -3.44 -0.91 -15.22
N ASP A 95 -3.07 0.27 -14.74
CA ASP A 95 -2.93 1.46 -15.61
C ASP A 95 -1.88 1.21 -16.70
N ILE A 96 -0.71 0.66 -16.34
CA ILE A 96 0.37 0.33 -17.27
C ILE A 96 -0.08 -0.76 -18.26
N LEU A 97 -0.72 -1.82 -17.79
CA LEU A 97 -1.28 -2.89 -18.62
C LEU A 97 -2.33 -2.36 -19.61
N MET A 98 -3.03 -1.29 -19.26
CA MET A 98 -3.96 -0.55 -20.14
C MET A 98 -3.26 0.47 -21.05
N GLY A 99 -1.93 0.48 -21.10
CA GLY A 99 -1.15 1.35 -21.98
C GLY A 99 -0.96 2.78 -21.46
N ARG A 100 -1.13 3.03 -20.17
CA ARG A 100 -0.85 4.33 -19.58
C ARG A 100 0.66 4.53 -19.38
N SER A 101 1.11 5.77 -19.57
CA SER A 101 2.52 6.13 -19.38
C SER A 101 2.89 6.21 -17.89
N ALA A 102 4.19 6.09 -17.59
CA ALA A 102 4.73 6.31 -16.26
C ALA A 102 4.37 7.70 -15.69
N ASP A 103 4.36 8.74 -16.52
CA ASP A 103 3.99 10.09 -16.10
C ASP A 103 2.52 10.19 -15.70
N TYR A 104 1.63 9.53 -16.45
CA TYR A 104 0.21 9.45 -16.09
C TYR A 104 0.03 8.78 -14.75
N CYS A 105 0.61 7.59 -14.56
CA CYS A 105 0.53 6.83 -13.31
C CYS A 105 1.08 7.65 -12.15
N PHE A 106 2.24 8.29 -12.33
CA PHE A 106 2.86 9.09 -11.29
C PHE A 106 2.01 10.30 -10.88
N LYS A 107 1.41 11.00 -11.84
CA LYS A 107 0.48 12.10 -11.56
C LYS A 107 -0.73 11.64 -10.75
N LYS A 108 -1.26 10.44 -11.04
CA LYS A 108 -2.38 9.86 -10.28
C LYS A 108 -1.97 9.47 -8.86
N LEU A 109 -0.78 8.89 -8.67
CA LEU A 109 -0.24 8.60 -7.35
C LEU A 109 -0.08 9.87 -6.52
N GLN A 110 0.45 10.94 -7.12
CA GLN A 110 0.57 12.24 -6.43
C GLN A 110 -0.81 12.78 -5.98
N GLY A 111 -1.85 12.56 -6.78
CA GLY A 111 -3.22 12.90 -6.39
C GLY A 111 -3.72 12.11 -5.17
N LEU A 112 -3.42 10.81 -5.10
CA LEU A 112 -3.73 9.96 -3.94
C LEU A 112 -3.00 10.45 -2.68
N VAL A 113 -1.71 10.76 -2.81
CA VAL A 113 -0.90 11.30 -1.72
C VAL A 113 -1.48 12.62 -1.21
N GLY A 114 -1.79 13.55 -2.12
CA GLY A 114 -2.39 14.84 -1.75
C GLY A 114 -3.73 14.69 -1.05
N LEU A 115 -4.61 13.80 -1.54
CA LEU A 115 -5.90 13.54 -0.90
C LEU A 115 -5.74 13.02 0.54
N TRP A 116 -4.76 12.14 0.78
CA TRP A 116 -4.46 11.66 2.13
C TRP A 116 -3.92 12.77 3.01
N GLU A 117 -2.95 13.55 2.53
CA GLU A 117 -2.35 14.66 3.26
C GLU A 117 -3.39 15.71 3.67
N ASP A 118 -4.28 16.08 2.75
CA ASP A 118 -5.37 17.02 3.02
C ASP A 118 -6.32 16.52 4.13
N SER A 119 -6.47 15.19 4.25
CA SER A 119 -7.34 14.56 5.26
C SER A 119 -6.76 14.56 6.68
N LEU A 120 -5.44 14.67 6.82
CA LEU A 120 -4.76 14.47 8.12
C LEU A 120 -4.89 15.66 9.07
N GLY A 121 -5.15 16.86 8.57
CA GLY A 121 -5.09 18.08 9.36
C GLY A 121 -3.68 18.40 9.86
N MET A 122 -3.50 19.58 10.50
CA MET A 122 -2.17 20.10 10.85
C MET A 122 -1.37 19.21 11.82
N ASP A 123 -2.04 18.49 12.73
CA ASP A 123 -1.36 17.67 13.76
C ASP A 123 -0.70 16.39 13.21
N ARG A 124 -0.99 16.02 11.95
CA ARG A 124 -0.48 14.80 11.32
C ARG A 124 0.56 15.05 10.23
N VAL A 125 0.75 16.29 9.82
CA VAL A 125 1.77 16.67 8.83
C VAL A 125 3.17 16.29 9.32
N ASP A 126 3.43 16.43 10.62
CA ASP A 126 4.70 16.02 11.24
C ASP A 126 4.95 14.50 11.13
N LEU A 127 3.91 13.68 11.16
CA LEU A 127 4.05 12.23 10.99
C LEU A 127 4.47 11.85 9.58
N ILE A 128 3.93 12.55 8.57
CA ILE A 128 4.30 12.33 7.16
C ILE A 128 5.74 12.79 6.91
N SER A 129 6.13 13.95 7.43
CA SER A 129 7.49 14.47 7.30
C SER A 129 8.54 13.58 7.96
N GLN A 130 8.13 12.77 8.96
CA GLN A 130 8.96 11.76 9.61
C GLN A 130 8.87 10.37 8.95
N GLY A 131 8.23 10.25 7.77
CA GLY A 131 7.99 8.98 7.09
C GLY A 131 6.90 8.11 7.73
N ARG A 132 6.14 8.66 8.68
CA ARG A 132 5.03 7.99 9.37
C ARG A 132 3.69 8.46 8.82
N GLY A 133 2.69 7.59 8.75
CA GLY A 133 1.34 7.92 8.28
C GLY A 133 1.12 7.77 6.77
N LEU A 134 2.18 7.72 5.95
CA LEU A 134 2.11 7.41 4.52
C LEU A 134 3.31 6.57 4.08
N VAL A 135 3.00 5.48 3.42
CA VAL A 135 3.96 4.55 2.79
C VAL A 135 3.59 4.42 1.32
N VAL A 136 4.54 4.55 0.45
CA VAL A 136 4.38 4.23 -0.98
C VAL A 136 5.16 2.96 -1.30
N ALA A 137 4.70 2.20 -2.30
CA ALA A 137 5.38 0.96 -2.68
C ALA A 137 5.76 0.98 -4.17
N LEU A 138 6.91 0.37 -4.48
CA LEU A 138 7.30 0.07 -5.85
C LEU A 138 6.52 -1.15 -6.34
N LEU A 139 6.07 -1.09 -7.59
CA LEU A 139 5.42 -2.22 -8.24
C LEU A 139 6.42 -3.37 -8.46
N PRO A 140 6.03 -4.63 -8.20
CA PRO A 140 6.80 -5.78 -8.62
C PRO A 140 6.93 -5.82 -10.16
N PRO A 141 7.99 -6.45 -10.71
CA PRO A 141 8.13 -6.63 -12.15
C PRO A 141 7.02 -7.53 -12.71
N LEU A 142 6.73 -7.40 -13.99
CA LEU A 142 5.89 -8.37 -14.71
C LEU A 142 6.74 -9.58 -15.06
N ASP A 143 6.26 -10.79 -14.75
CA ASP A 143 6.98 -12.05 -15.04
C ASP A 143 6.94 -12.35 -16.54
N TYR A 144 5.76 -12.24 -17.16
CA TYR A 144 5.58 -12.34 -18.60
C TYR A 144 5.11 -11.01 -19.17
N ASP A 145 5.92 -10.43 -20.04
CA ASP A 145 5.68 -9.09 -20.61
C ASP A 145 5.69 -9.09 -22.14
N PRO A 146 4.64 -9.62 -22.78
CA PRO A 146 4.57 -9.71 -24.23
C PRO A 146 4.44 -8.36 -24.95
N PHE A 147 4.17 -7.29 -24.20
CA PHE A 147 3.96 -5.93 -24.73
C PHE A 147 5.06 -4.96 -24.33
N ASP A 148 6.17 -5.46 -23.77
CA ASP A 148 7.32 -4.62 -23.36
C ASP A 148 6.91 -3.48 -22.39
N GLN A 149 6.14 -3.82 -21.37
CA GLN A 149 5.60 -2.85 -20.39
C GLN A 149 6.49 -2.68 -19.16
N ASN A 150 7.40 -3.64 -18.88
CA ASN A 150 8.37 -3.52 -17.79
C ASN A 150 9.19 -2.22 -17.84
N PRO A 151 9.68 -1.71 -18.99
CA PRO A 151 10.36 -0.42 -19.04
C PRO A 151 9.49 0.75 -18.57
N ILE A 152 8.18 0.71 -18.83
CA ILE A 152 7.23 1.73 -18.34
C ILE A 152 7.06 1.61 -16.82
N LEU A 153 6.94 0.37 -16.32
CA LEU A 153 6.86 0.07 -14.90
C LEU A 153 8.11 0.52 -14.15
N GLU A 154 9.29 0.24 -14.69
CA GLU A 154 10.57 0.68 -14.12
C GLU A 154 10.70 2.21 -14.10
N ALA A 155 10.29 2.88 -15.17
CA ALA A 155 10.25 4.35 -15.20
C ALA A 155 9.28 4.92 -14.16
N TYR A 156 8.14 4.26 -13.94
CA TYR A 156 7.19 4.66 -12.89
C TYR A 156 7.79 4.42 -11.50
N ASN A 157 8.39 3.26 -11.24
CA ASN A 157 9.09 2.95 -9.99
C ASN A 157 10.22 3.94 -9.68
N ALA A 158 11.00 4.34 -10.69
CA ALA A 158 12.05 5.36 -10.54
C ALA A 158 11.46 6.71 -10.07
N LYS A 159 10.30 7.12 -10.61
CA LYS A 159 9.60 8.34 -10.19
C LYS A 159 9.09 8.23 -8.75
N ILE A 160 8.52 7.08 -8.35
CA ILE A 160 8.08 6.84 -6.97
C ILE A 160 9.27 6.93 -6.02
N ARG A 161 10.39 6.29 -6.34
CA ARG A 161 11.62 6.28 -5.52
C ARG A 161 12.11 7.71 -5.30
N SER A 162 12.32 8.46 -6.38
CA SER A 162 12.76 9.85 -6.30
C SER A 162 11.78 10.75 -5.52
N TYR A 163 10.49 10.53 -5.69
CA TYR A 163 9.46 11.27 -4.96
C TYR A 163 9.49 10.97 -3.46
N ALA A 164 9.62 9.70 -3.09
CA ALA A 164 9.71 9.28 -1.70
C ALA A 164 10.97 9.85 -1.04
N GLU A 165 12.12 9.75 -1.68
CA GLU A 165 13.39 10.31 -1.21
C GLU A 165 13.29 11.83 -0.98
N ASN A 166 12.78 12.58 -1.98
CA ASN A 166 12.69 14.03 -1.90
C ASN A 166 11.72 14.53 -0.82
N ARG A 167 10.75 13.70 -0.45
CA ARG A 167 9.72 14.03 0.54
C ARG A 167 9.90 13.34 1.89
N GLY A 168 10.91 12.49 2.04
CA GLY A 168 11.14 11.70 3.25
C GLY A 168 9.99 10.71 3.53
N LEU A 169 9.33 10.19 2.48
CA LEU A 169 8.27 9.20 2.62
C LEU A 169 8.87 7.80 2.80
N ALA A 170 8.23 6.98 3.60
CA ALA A 170 8.57 5.58 3.71
C ALA A 170 8.25 4.85 2.39
N LEU A 171 9.16 3.98 1.94
CA LEU A 171 9.10 3.29 0.66
C LEU A 171 9.26 1.78 0.86
N ILE A 172 8.26 0.99 0.46
CA ILE A 172 8.40 -0.45 0.35
C ILE A 172 8.92 -0.79 -1.04
N ASP A 173 10.02 -1.51 -1.13
CA ASP A 173 10.55 -2.01 -2.40
C ASP A 173 10.09 -3.45 -2.62
N PHE A 174 9.02 -3.63 -3.42
CA PHE A 174 8.59 -4.95 -3.87
C PHE A 174 9.27 -5.39 -5.17
N TYR A 175 9.87 -4.43 -5.90
CA TYR A 175 10.52 -4.70 -7.19
C TYR A 175 11.79 -5.51 -7.03
N THR A 176 12.73 -5.01 -6.23
CA THR A 176 14.08 -5.58 -6.13
C THR A 176 14.07 -7.04 -5.64
N PRO A 177 13.43 -7.40 -4.51
CA PRO A 177 13.51 -8.76 -4.00
C PRO A 177 12.79 -9.78 -4.87
N LEU A 178 11.71 -9.40 -5.55
CA LEU A 178 11.02 -10.31 -6.48
C LEU A 178 11.82 -10.50 -7.76
N LYS A 179 12.43 -9.44 -8.28
CA LYS A 179 13.31 -9.55 -9.44
C LYS A 179 14.53 -10.42 -9.15
N GLU A 180 15.19 -10.21 -8.03
CA GLU A 180 16.35 -11.03 -7.62
C GLU A 180 15.96 -12.50 -7.46
N ALA A 181 14.83 -12.80 -6.82
CA ALA A 181 14.36 -14.17 -6.68
C ALA A 181 14.09 -14.83 -8.04
N SER A 182 13.48 -14.12 -8.98
CA SER A 182 13.25 -14.59 -10.35
C SER A 182 14.57 -14.78 -11.10
N ASP A 183 15.50 -13.84 -11.01
CA ASP A 183 16.83 -13.92 -11.63
C ASP A 183 17.65 -15.12 -11.10
N PHE A 184 17.41 -15.53 -9.84
CA PHE A 184 17.97 -16.77 -9.27
C PHE A 184 17.24 -18.05 -9.71
N GLY A 185 16.21 -17.93 -10.54
CA GLY A 185 15.45 -19.05 -11.08
C GLY A 185 14.36 -19.57 -10.15
N LEU A 186 13.95 -18.81 -9.13
CA LEU A 186 12.81 -19.16 -8.30
C LEU A 186 11.51 -18.79 -9.05
N VAL A 187 10.54 -19.71 -9.03
CA VAL A 187 9.20 -19.44 -9.55
C VAL A 187 8.44 -18.69 -8.47
N VAL A 188 8.31 -17.40 -8.64
CA VAL A 188 7.65 -16.49 -7.67
C VAL A 188 6.33 -15.90 -8.17
N TYR A 189 5.94 -16.23 -9.39
CA TYR A 189 4.68 -15.79 -10.01
C TYR A 189 3.78 -16.97 -10.37
N GLU A 190 2.48 -16.69 -10.42
CA GLU A 190 1.46 -17.56 -10.99
C GLU A 190 0.81 -16.83 -12.17
N GLY A 191 1.30 -17.11 -13.38
CA GLY A 191 0.94 -16.35 -14.58
C GLY A 191 1.74 -15.07 -14.75
N ASP A 192 1.17 -14.07 -15.41
CA ASP A 192 1.91 -12.94 -15.98
C ASP A 192 2.26 -11.83 -14.97
N VAL A 193 1.40 -11.63 -13.98
CA VAL A 193 1.41 -10.43 -13.13
C VAL A 193 1.39 -10.75 -11.65
N HIS A 194 0.72 -11.85 -11.26
CA HIS A 194 0.41 -12.12 -9.87
C HIS A 194 1.47 -13.00 -9.21
N PRO A 195 2.05 -12.55 -8.08
CA PRO A 195 2.93 -13.41 -7.29
C PRO A 195 2.20 -14.65 -6.79
N ASN A 196 2.88 -15.80 -6.77
CA ASN A 196 2.41 -16.99 -6.09
C ASN A 196 2.65 -16.88 -4.55
N SER A 197 2.35 -17.92 -3.79
CA SER A 197 2.54 -17.92 -2.34
C SER A 197 3.97 -17.59 -1.90
N LEU A 198 4.99 -17.98 -2.67
CA LEU A 198 6.38 -17.62 -2.39
C LEU A 198 6.64 -16.14 -2.68
N GLY A 199 6.13 -15.64 -3.80
CA GLY A 199 6.26 -14.22 -4.16
C GLY A 199 5.57 -13.30 -3.13
N TYR A 200 4.36 -13.64 -2.70
CA TYR A 200 3.69 -12.88 -1.63
C TYR A 200 4.41 -12.97 -0.28
N LYS A 201 5.08 -14.07 0.01
CA LYS A 201 5.91 -14.17 1.21
C LYS A 201 7.15 -13.26 1.12
N ILE A 202 7.73 -13.09 -0.06
CA ILE A 202 8.81 -12.12 -0.29
C ILE A 202 8.29 -10.69 -0.09
N MET A 203 7.12 -10.35 -0.66
CA MET A 203 6.49 -9.05 -0.45
C MET A 203 6.20 -8.79 1.04
N TYR A 204 5.68 -9.80 1.75
CA TYR A 204 5.45 -9.70 3.19
C TYR A 204 6.74 -9.36 3.95
N GLN A 205 7.87 -10.01 3.64
CA GLN A 205 9.15 -9.72 4.33
C GLN A 205 9.61 -8.28 4.09
N ALA A 206 9.57 -7.81 2.84
CA ALA A 206 9.92 -6.44 2.49
C ALA A 206 9.03 -5.41 3.21
N ALA A 207 7.72 -5.64 3.24
CA ALA A 207 6.78 -4.78 3.94
C ALA A 207 7.00 -4.81 5.46
N LYS A 208 7.20 -6.01 6.05
CA LYS A 208 7.43 -6.18 7.50
C LYS A 208 8.66 -5.41 7.96
N GLU A 209 9.78 -5.53 7.27
CA GLU A 209 11.03 -4.85 7.62
C GLU A 209 10.84 -3.33 7.69
N LEU A 210 10.18 -2.75 6.68
CA LEU A 210 9.90 -1.32 6.69
C LEU A 210 8.92 -0.94 7.82
N LEU A 211 7.77 -1.62 7.91
CA LEU A 211 6.71 -1.24 8.83
C LEU A 211 7.11 -1.37 10.30
N LEU A 212 8.04 -2.26 10.64
CA LEU A 212 8.62 -2.37 11.98
C LEU A 212 9.64 -1.27 12.28
N SER A 213 10.16 -0.58 11.27
CA SER A 213 11.11 0.52 11.43
C SER A 213 10.43 1.89 11.62
N LEU A 214 9.12 1.97 11.37
CA LEU A 214 8.30 3.18 11.58
C LEU A 214 7.89 3.33 13.06
#